data_abaf5976b8b79a48db3a4dde8ed9209c
#
_entry.id   abaf5976b8b79a48db3a4dde8ed9209c
#
_cell.length_a   1.000
_cell.length_b   1.000
_cell.length_c   1.000
_cell.angle_alpha   90.00
_cell.angle_beta   90.00
_cell.angle_gamma   90.00
#
_symmetry.space_group_name_H-M   'P 1'
#
loop_
_entity.id
_entity.type
_entity.pdbx_description
1 polymer ?
#
loop_
_entity_poly.entity_id
_entity_poly.type
_entity_poly.pdbx_seq_one_letter_code
_entity_poly.pdbx_strand_id
1 'polypeptide(L)'
;MRLFFVLVLLSMVLSMDAACNSDGKAPQVLRAEEVSEYGKTLLAEWKDSVKTAFAASYRNKMLRIDTLIMPLHWSICDEKPATGYALYISLHGGGEAARSVNDGQWENQKRLYSPKNAVYLCPRSIKDVWNMHFLPETDEFYRRIIMMAEVYLDVNPNKVYILGYSAGGDGVWRLGPRMADTWAAASMMAGHPGDVSLVNLRNLPFMIWCGELDAAYERNKRCQERIDELGRLHGADPEGYIFEGHIINGKGHWMDLEDNASIDWMAQYERNPYPKKIVWRQEEVTEQHFYWLSAPVDELQKGKEVIVSLKGNMVNIEKCDYTSLTLSLNDKMMNLDSPVTVIYKGNKVFNGKVERRSDIMRATLYSRNDPAYMFPVQIQVKL
;
A
#
# COMPACT_ATOMS: atom_id res chain seq x y z
N MET A 1 -39.83 15.74 21.17
CA MET A 1 -38.76 15.30 22.07
C MET A 1 -38.47 13.84 21.73
N ARG A 2 -37.57 13.58 20.77
CA ARG A 2 -37.14 12.23 20.39
C ARG A 2 -35.62 12.15 20.65
N LEU A 3 -35.27 11.35 21.67
CA LEU A 3 -33.87 11.01 22.00
C LEU A 3 -33.30 10.20 20.84
N PHE A 4 -32.23 10.73 20.22
CA PHE A 4 -31.33 9.94 19.36
C PHE A 4 -30.35 9.21 20.29
N PHE A 5 -30.51 7.90 20.40
CA PHE A 5 -29.47 7.02 20.92
C PHE A 5 -28.38 6.91 19.87
N VAL A 6 -27.24 7.52 20.12
CA VAL A 6 -25.99 7.24 19.39
C VAL A 6 -25.47 5.92 19.93
N LEU A 7 -25.70 4.84 19.19
CA LEU A 7 -25.01 3.57 19.42
C LEU A 7 -23.56 3.76 18.97
N VAL A 8 -22.67 3.95 19.93
CA VAL A 8 -21.23 3.78 19.71
C VAL A 8 -21.01 2.28 19.55
N LEU A 9 -20.92 1.82 18.30
CA LEU A 9 -20.38 0.51 17.97
C LEU A 9 -18.89 0.52 18.30
N LEU A 10 -18.58 0.04 19.50
CA LEU A 10 -17.22 -0.36 19.87
C LEU A 10 -16.89 -1.58 19.01
N SER A 11 -16.30 -1.34 17.82
CA SER A 11 -15.65 -2.39 17.05
C SER A 11 -14.56 -2.97 17.95
N MET A 12 -14.73 -4.21 18.40
CA MET A 12 -13.61 -5.02 18.84
C MET A 12 -12.70 -5.22 17.63
N VAL A 13 -11.88 -4.23 17.33
CA VAL A 13 -10.56 -4.48 16.79
C VAL A 13 -9.97 -5.42 17.84
N LEU A 14 -9.83 -6.70 17.50
CA LEU A 14 -8.86 -7.56 18.18
C LEU A 14 -7.55 -6.81 18.01
N SER A 15 -7.31 -5.93 18.95
CA SER A 15 -6.09 -5.18 19.05
C SER A 15 -4.99 -6.22 19.20
N MET A 16 -4.18 -6.40 18.18
CA MET A 16 -2.89 -7.07 18.32
C MET A 16 -1.99 -6.32 19.33
N ASP A 17 -2.48 -5.26 19.95
CA ASP A 17 -1.90 -4.57 21.11
C ASP A 17 -1.65 -5.49 22.31
N ALA A 18 -2.38 -6.61 22.44
CA ALA A 18 -2.11 -7.62 23.45
C ALA A 18 -0.85 -8.45 23.15
N ALA A 19 -0.38 -8.50 21.89
CA ALA A 19 0.86 -9.19 21.51
C ALA A 19 2.12 -8.38 21.86
N CYS A 20 1.98 -7.10 22.17
CA CYS A 20 3.11 -6.21 22.46
C CYS A 20 3.88 -6.55 23.73
N ASN A 21 3.33 -7.40 24.63
CA ASN A 21 3.96 -7.75 25.91
C ASN A 21 3.90 -9.25 26.27
N SER A 22 3.66 -10.17 25.33
CA SER A 22 3.48 -11.59 25.68
C SER A 22 4.75 -12.31 26.18
N ASP A 23 5.94 -11.77 25.92
CA ASP A 23 7.18 -12.47 26.26
C ASP A 23 7.85 -12.00 27.57
N GLY A 24 7.31 -11.00 28.27
CA GLY A 24 7.86 -10.51 29.55
C GLY A 24 9.32 -10.01 29.48
N LYS A 25 9.90 -9.90 28.27
CA LYS A 25 11.27 -9.41 28.09
C LYS A 25 11.30 -7.89 28.18
N ALA A 26 12.15 -7.36 29.05
CA ALA A 26 12.37 -5.92 29.13
C ALA A 26 12.88 -5.37 27.79
N PRO A 27 12.48 -4.13 27.41
CA PRO A 27 13.04 -3.46 26.24
C PRO A 27 14.57 -3.41 26.28
N GLN A 28 15.22 -3.74 25.18
CA GLN A 28 16.67 -3.77 25.08
C GLN A 28 17.15 -2.67 24.12
N VAL A 29 18.22 -1.99 24.51
CA VAL A 29 19.00 -1.15 23.61
C VAL A 29 19.92 -2.09 22.80
N LEU A 30 19.87 -1.97 21.48
CA LEU A 30 20.60 -2.84 20.56
C LEU A 30 21.79 -2.10 19.94
N ARG A 31 22.91 -2.78 19.78
CA ARG A 31 23.99 -2.33 18.93
C ARG A 31 23.64 -2.59 17.46
N ALA A 32 24.32 -1.91 16.53
CA ALA A 32 24.04 -2.03 15.09
C ALA A 32 24.09 -3.49 14.60
N GLU A 33 25.08 -4.27 15.05
CA GLU A 33 25.25 -5.68 14.72
C GLU A 33 24.15 -6.59 15.30
N GLU A 34 23.54 -6.21 16.42
CA GLU A 34 22.48 -6.98 17.08
C GLU A 34 21.10 -6.80 16.41
N VAL A 35 20.89 -5.68 15.73
CA VAL A 35 19.62 -5.37 15.03
C VAL A 35 19.26 -6.46 14.01
N SER A 36 20.24 -6.93 13.23
CA SER A 36 20.01 -7.95 12.21
C SER A 36 19.59 -9.29 12.82
N GLU A 37 20.25 -9.73 13.91
CA GLU A 37 19.94 -11.03 14.54
C GLU A 37 18.60 -10.98 15.26
N TYR A 38 18.35 -9.89 16.01
CA TYR A 38 17.06 -9.69 16.65
C TYR A 38 15.93 -9.62 15.61
N GLY A 39 16.16 -8.92 14.48
CA GLY A 39 15.22 -8.83 13.39
C GLY A 39 14.86 -10.17 12.76
N LYS A 40 15.83 -11.09 12.57
CA LYS A 40 15.56 -12.44 12.07
C LYS A 40 14.67 -13.23 13.03
N THR A 41 14.96 -13.17 14.33
CA THR A 41 14.15 -13.84 15.37
C THR A 41 12.72 -13.30 15.36
N LEU A 42 12.57 -11.98 15.37
CA LEU A 42 11.26 -11.33 15.37
C LEU A 42 10.46 -11.63 14.08
N LEU A 43 11.13 -11.70 12.94
CA LEU A 43 10.51 -12.08 11.67
C LEU A 43 10.02 -13.53 11.68
N ALA A 44 10.77 -14.46 12.28
CA ALA A 44 10.35 -15.85 12.43
C ALA A 44 9.09 -15.96 13.31
N GLU A 45 9.07 -15.27 14.46
CA GLU A 45 7.90 -15.20 15.36
C GLU A 45 6.67 -14.63 14.61
N TRP A 46 6.86 -13.55 13.88
CA TRP A 46 5.79 -12.93 13.09
C TRP A 46 5.26 -13.89 12.01
N LYS A 47 6.14 -14.56 11.25
CA LYS A 47 5.74 -15.54 10.24
C LYS A 47 4.94 -16.70 10.83
N ASP A 48 5.32 -17.20 11.99
CA ASP A 48 4.59 -18.29 12.67
C ASP A 48 3.21 -17.82 13.15
N SER A 49 3.11 -16.59 13.65
CA SER A 49 1.82 -15.99 14.02
C SER A 49 0.89 -15.82 12.82
N VAL A 50 1.41 -15.33 11.69
CA VAL A 50 0.66 -15.17 10.43
C VAL A 50 0.23 -16.55 9.90
N LYS A 51 1.12 -17.58 9.92
CA LYS A 51 0.76 -18.95 9.52
C LYS A 51 -0.43 -19.47 10.33
N THR A 52 -0.38 -19.28 11.64
CA THR A 52 -1.47 -19.73 12.52
C THR A 52 -2.76 -18.99 12.21
N ALA A 53 -2.71 -17.65 12.12
CA ALA A 53 -3.89 -16.82 11.89
C ALA A 53 -4.58 -17.07 10.54
N PHE A 54 -3.80 -17.31 9.48
CA PHE A 54 -4.33 -17.43 8.12
C PHE A 54 -4.46 -18.87 7.59
N ALA A 55 -4.22 -19.92 8.41
CA ALA A 55 -4.30 -21.31 7.98
C ALA A 55 -5.65 -21.68 7.35
N ALA A 56 -6.75 -21.26 7.95
CA ALA A 56 -8.09 -21.51 7.43
C ALA A 56 -8.36 -20.69 6.15
N SER A 57 -7.96 -19.41 6.13
CA SER A 57 -8.12 -18.52 4.99
C SER A 57 -7.39 -19.03 3.75
N TYR A 58 -6.15 -19.48 3.93
CA TYR A 58 -5.35 -20.08 2.85
C TYR A 58 -5.99 -21.34 2.28
N ARG A 59 -6.39 -22.30 3.15
CA ARG A 59 -7.04 -23.57 2.71
C ARG A 59 -8.35 -23.32 1.98
N ASN A 60 -9.17 -22.40 2.49
CA ASN A 60 -10.50 -22.14 1.95
C ASN A 60 -10.49 -21.10 0.82
N LYS A 61 -9.35 -20.54 0.49
CA LYS A 61 -9.20 -19.44 -0.49
C LYS A 61 -10.19 -18.29 -0.22
N MET A 62 -10.27 -17.87 1.03
CA MET A 62 -11.26 -16.88 1.47
C MET A 62 -10.77 -16.15 2.70
N LEU A 63 -10.80 -14.81 2.66
CA LEU A 63 -10.60 -13.98 3.83
C LEU A 63 -11.94 -13.58 4.45
N ARG A 64 -11.95 -13.48 5.77
CA ARG A 64 -13.09 -13.00 6.53
C ARG A 64 -12.62 -11.92 7.51
N ILE A 65 -13.35 -10.81 7.55
CA ILE A 65 -13.22 -9.75 8.55
C ILE A 65 -14.64 -9.46 9.04
N ASP A 66 -14.91 -9.76 10.28
CA ASP A 66 -16.26 -9.70 10.85
C ASP A 66 -17.29 -10.48 9.99
N THR A 67 -18.28 -9.79 9.46
CA THR A 67 -19.31 -10.34 8.56
C THR A 67 -18.94 -10.31 7.09
N LEU A 68 -17.85 -9.58 6.73
CA LEU A 68 -17.43 -9.42 5.36
C LEU A 68 -16.57 -10.59 4.91
N ILE A 69 -16.79 -11.01 3.67
CA ILE A 69 -16.12 -12.16 3.08
C ILE A 69 -15.55 -11.75 1.72
N MET A 70 -14.26 -12.07 1.51
CA MET A 70 -13.58 -11.90 0.23
C MET A 70 -13.08 -13.25 -0.27
N PRO A 71 -13.77 -13.88 -1.23
CA PRO A 71 -13.25 -15.06 -1.92
C PRO A 71 -12.00 -14.71 -2.71
N LEU A 72 -11.05 -15.64 -2.76
CA LEU A 72 -9.77 -15.46 -3.45
C LEU A 72 -9.59 -16.55 -4.51
N HIS A 73 -8.97 -16.18 -5.60
CA HIS A 73 -8.42 -17.12 -6.55
C HIS A 73 -6.96 -16.75 -6.83
N TRP A 74 -6.08 -17.74 -6.90
CA TRP A 74 -4.72 -17.53 -7.37
C TRP A 74 -4.21 -18.69 -8.19
N SER A 75 -3.33 -18.38 -9.11
CA SER A 75 -2.48 -19.29 -9.86
C SER A 75 -1.02 -18.95 -9.61
N ILE A 76 -0.18 -19.99 -9.63
CA ILE A 76 1.27 -19.84 -9.59
C ILE A 76 1.74 -19.96 -11.04
N CYS A 77 2.43 -18.96 -11.53
CA CYS A 77 2.92 -18.87 -12.88
C CYS A 77 4.45 -19.03 -12.87
N ASP A 78 4.92 -20.02 -13.60
CA ASP A 78 6.34 -20.38 -13.75
C ASP A 78 7.06 -20.77 -12.44
N GLU A 79 8.38 -20.89 -12.52
CA GLU A 79 9.23 -21.30 -11.41
C GLU A 79 9.46 -20.15 -10.40
N LYS A 80 9.67 -20.56 -9.15
CA LYS A 80 9.93 -19.61 -8.06
C LYS A 80 11.35 -19.06 -8.15
N PRO A 81 11.52 -17.71 -8.24
CA PRO A 81 12.83 -17.09 -8.10
C PRO A 81 13.43 -17.29 -6.70
N ALA A 82 14.76 -17.25 -6.59
CA ALA A 82 15.44 -17.32 -5.29
C ALA A 82 15.02 -16.21 -4.32
N THR A 83 14.54 -15.06 -4.83
CA THR A 83 14.06 -13.90 -4.05
C THR A 83 12.57 -13.98 -3.70
N GLY A 84 11.88 -15.10 -4.00
CA GLY A 84 10.44 -15.24 -3.85
C GLY A 84 9.66 -14.82 -5.10
N TYR A 85 8.39 -15.19 -5.16
CA TYR A 85 7.49 -14.81 -6.25
C TYR A 85 7.16 -13.32 -6.21
N ALA A 86 6.89 -12.73 -7.38
CA ALA A 86 6.10 -11.50 -7.46
C ALA A 86 4.62 -11.81 -7.16
N LEU A 87 3.87 -10.82 -6.66
CA LEU A 87 2.41 -10.93 -6.46
C LEU A 87 1.71 -9.89 -7.33
N TYR A 88 0.82 -10.34 -8.19
CA TYR A 88 -0.06 -9.47 -8.96
C TYR A 88 -1.48 -9.59 -8.42
N ILE A 89 -1.97 -8.54 -7.74
CA ILE A 89 -3.36 -8.46 -7.27
C ILE A 89 -4.18 -7.80 -8.37
N SER A 90 -5.05 -8.59 -9.01
CA SER A 90 -5.80 -8.20 -10.20
C SER A 90 -7.28 -8.03 -9.90
N LEU A 91 -7.78 -6.79 -9.99
CA LEU A 91 -9.13 -6.40 -9.61
C LEU A 91 -10.09 -6.55 -10.80
N HIS A 92 -11.21 -7.26 -10.58
CA HIS A 92 -12.18 -7.53 -11.63
C HIS A 92 -13.09 -6.35 -11.96
N GLY A 93 -13.63 -6.32 -13.16
CA GLY A 93 -14.66 -5.37 -13.59
C GLY A 93 -16.01 -5.63 -12.92
N GLY A 94 -17.02 -4.86 -13.32
CA GLY A 94 -18.39 -4.93 -12.79
C GLY A 94 -18.81 -3.63 -12.11
N GLY A 95 -19.18 -3.70 -10.83
CA GLY A 95 -19.60 -2.53 -10.05
C GLY A 95 -21.00 -2.71 -9.48
N GLU A 96 -21.82 -1.68 -9.52
CA GLU A 96 -23.23 -1.70 -9.10
C GLU A 96 -24.08 -2.49 -10.10
N ALA A 97 -23.94 -3.80 -10.05
CA ALA A 97 -24.60 -4.75 -10.95
C ALA A 97 -25.09 -5.98 -10.18
N ALA A 98 -25.89 -6.82 -10.82
CA ALA A 98 -26.29 -8.08 -10.22
C ALA A 98 -25.08 -8.95 -9.88
N ARG A 99 -25.18 -9.70 -8.77
CA ARG A 99 -24.11 -10.56 -8.28
C ARG A 99 -23.56 -11.50 -9.36
N SER A 100 -24.44 -12.07 -10.20
CA SER A 100 -24.05 -12.97 -11.30
C SER A 100 -23.16 -12.29 -12.36
N VAL A 101 -23.37 -10.98 -12.58
CA VAL A 101 -22.53 -10.19 -13.48
C VAL A 101 -21.14 -10.00 -12.87
N ASN A 102 -21.07 -9.60 -11.60
CA ASN A 102 -19.80 -9.43 -10.90
C ASN A 102 -19.05 -10.76 -10.75
N ASP A 103 -19.74 -11.86 -10.49
CA ASP A 103 -19.16 -13.20 -10.46
C ASP A 103 -18.58 -13.59 -11.84
N GLY A 104 -19.30 -13.29 -12.92
CA GLY A 104 -18.82 -13.49 -14.30
C GLY A 104 -17.58 -12.66 -14.62
N GLN A 105 -17.51 -11.42 -14.18
CA GLN A 105 -16.35 -10.55 -14.35
C GLN A 105 -15.15 -11.07 -13.55
N TRP A 106 -15.38 -11.57 -12.33
CA TRP A 106 -14.34 -12.23 -11.55
C TRP A 106 -13.81 -13.50 -12.24
N GLU A 107 -14.69 -14.34 -12.79
CA GLU A 107 -14.27 -15.52 -13.58
C GLU A 107 -13.43 -15.14 -14.81
N ASN A 108 -13.74 -14.03 -15.47
CA ASN A 108 -12.94 -13.51 -16.57
C ASN A 108 -11.57 -13.04 -16.07
N GLN A 109 -11.51 -12.27 -14.98
CA GLN A 109 -10.28 -11.71 -14.44
C GLN A 109 -9.27 -12.78 -14.05
N LYS A 110 -9.73 -13.94 -13.55
CA LYS A 110 -8.85 -15.06 -13.17
C LYS A 110 -7.96 -15.58 -14.30
N ARG A 111 -8.31 -15.29 -15.54
CA ARG A 111 -7.66 -15.83 -16.76
C ARG A 111 -7.11 -14.74 -17.68
N LEU A 112 -7.22 -13.48 -17.27
CA LEU A 112 -6.96 -12.36 -18.16
C LEU A 112 -5.46 -12.16 -18.42
N TYR A 113 -4.63 -12.36 -17.39
CA TYR A 113 -3.18 -12.16 -17.49
C TYR A 113 -2.41 -13.35 -16.93
N SER A 114 -1.17 -13.56 -17.44
CA SER A 114 -0.27 -14.63 -17.00
C SER A 114 1.14 -14.08 -16.80
N PRO A 115 1.41 -13.40 -15.66
CA PRO A 115 2.73 -12.87 -15.35
C PRO A 115 3.74 -13.99 -15.12
N LYS A 116 5.02 -13.76 -15.43
CA LYS A 116 6.09 -14.73 -15.23
C LYS A 116 6.61 -14.71 -13.79
N ASN A 117 7.02 -15.88 -13.27
CA ASN A 117 7.66 -16.02 -11.96
C ASN A 117 6.84 -15.39 -10.83
N ALA A 118 5.54 -15.56 -10.85
CA ALA A 118 4.62 -14.80 -10.04
C ALA A 118 3.44 -15.62 -9.50
N VAL A 119 2.83 -15.10 -8.46
CA VAL A 119 1.47 -15.42 -8.02
C VAL A 119 0.53 -14.40 -8.65
N TYR A 120 -0.40 -14.85 -9.49
CA TYR A 120 -1.48 -14.03 -10.03
C TYR A 120 -2.72 -14.26 -9.19
N LEU A 121 -3.17 -13.25 -8.45
CA LEU A 121 -4.24 -13.35 -7.47
C LEU A 121 -5.39 -12.42 -7.82
N CYS A 122 -6.60 -12.96 -7.90
CA CYS A 122 -7.83 -12.23 -8.17
C CYS A 122 -8.75 -12.33 -6.94
N PRO A 123 -8.92 -11.25 -6.16
CA PRO A 123 -9.93 -11.21 -5.11
C PRO A 123 -11.31 -10.93 -5.72
N ARG A 124 -12.35 -11.57 -5.21
CA ARG A 124 -13.74 -11.16 -5.45
C ARG A 124 -14.08 -10.02 -4.50
N SER A 125 -14.65 -8.94 -5.03
CA SER A 125 -15.07 -7.82 -4.19
C SER A 125 -16.02 -8.26 -3.06
N ILE A 126 -15.95 -7.58 -1.92
CA ILE A 126 -16.74 -7.92 -0.71
C ILE A 126 -18.23 -7.53 -0.82
N LYS A 127 -18.56 -6.59 -1.72
CA LYS A 127 -19.92 -6.11 -1.98
C LYS A 127 -20.11 -5.83 -3.46
N ASP A 128 -21.35 -5.88 -3.93
CA ASP A 128 -21.71 -5.60 -5.33
C ASP A 128 -22.20 -4.14 -5.46
N VAL A 129 -21.28 -3.20 -5.28
CA VAL A 129 -21.51 -1.74 -5.30
C VAL A 129 -20.52 -1.06 -6.25
N TRP A 130 -20.76 0.19 -6.64
CA TRP A 130 -19.91 0.89 -7.61
C TRP A 130 -18.44 1.02 -7.15
N ASN A 131 -18.21 1.22 -5.86
CA ASN A 131 -16.89 1.36 -5.25
C ASN A 131 -16.36 0.05 -4.61
N MET A 132 -16.76 -1.08 -5.14
CA MET A 132 -16.59 -2.41 -4.57
C MET A 132 -15.15 -2.80 -4.21
N HIS A 133 -14.16 -2.20 -4.85
CA HIS A 133 -12.73 -2.50 -4.62
C HIS A 133 -12.04 -1.52 -3.67
N PHE A 134 -12.68 -0.37 -3.37
CA PHE A 134 -12.06 0.69 -2.56
C PHE A 134 -12.96 1.23 -1.45
N LEU A 135 -13.86 0.39 -0.95
CA LEU A 135 -14.55 0.62 0.31
C LEU A 135 -13.52 0.78 1.44
N PRO A 136 -13.81 1.54 2.51
CA PRO A 136 -12.88 1.70 3.64
C PRO A 136 -12.38 0.36 4.21
N GLU A 137 -13.25 -0.66 4.22
CA GLU A 137 -12.94 -1.98 4.75
C GLU A 137 -11.99 -2.81 3.84
N THR A 138 -11.87 -2.46 2.55
CA THR A 138 -11.10 -3.28 1.59
C THR A 138 -9.59 -3.21 1.80
N ASP A 139 -9.06 -2.12 2.33
CA ASP A 139 -7.62 -1.92 2.54
C ASP A 139 -7.04 -2.99 3.46
N GLU A 140 -7.75 -3.32 4.53
CA GLU A 140 -7.34 -4.38 5.45
C GLU A 140 -7.38 -5.77 4.78
N PHE A 141 -8.31 -6.02 3.85
CA PHE A 141 -8.30 -7.27 3.07
C PHE A 141 -7.06 -7.36 2.18
N TYR A 142 -6.65 -6.27 1.52
CA TYR A 142 -5.44 -6.28 0.69
C TYR A 142 -4.17 -6.49 1.52
N ARG A 143 -4.05 -5.85 2.70
CA ARG A 143 -2.95 -6.11 3.64
C ARG A 143 -2.90 -7.58 4.06
N ARG A 144 -4.05 -8.19 4.38
CA ARG A 144 -4.13 -9.62 4.74
C ARG A 144 -3.81 -10.55 3.58
N ILE A 145 -4.20 -10.20 2.34
CA ILE A 145 -3.78 -10.96 1.14
C ILE A 145 -2.26 -11.00 1.05
N ILE A 146 -1.60 -9.84 1.20
CA ILE A 146 -0.14 -9.73 1.09
C ILE A 146 0.55 -10.55 2.19
N MET A 147 0.15 -10.38 3.46
CA MET A 147 0.68 -11.17 4.59
C MET A 147 0.54 -12.67 4.35
N MET A 148 -0.64 -13.12 3.93
CA MET A 148 -0.91 -14.53 3.64
C MET A 148 -0.05 -15.03 2.47
N ALA A 149 0.08 -14.25 1.40
CA ALA A 149 0.86 -14.61 0.22
C ALA A 149 2.37 -14.65 0.54
N GLU A 150 2.87 -13.72 1.34
CA GLU A 150 4.27 -13.71 1.79
C GLU A 150 4.63 -14.98 2.56
N VAL A 151 3.73 -15.45 3.44
CA VAL A 151 4.04 -16.55 4.35
C VAL A 151 3.71 -17.92 3.75
N TYR A 152 2.65 -18.03 2.94
CA TYR A 152 2.19 -19.31 2.37
C TYR A 152 2.62 -19.56 0.93
N LEU A 153 2.87 -18.49 0.17
CA LEU A 153 3.22 -18.55 -1.26
C LEU A 153 4.64 -18.07 -1.54
N ASP A 154 5.38 -17.70 -0.49
CA ASP A 154 6.76 -17.22 -0.57
C ASP A 154 6.91 -16.01 -1.51
N VAL A 155 5.99 -15.06 -1.37
CA VAL A 155 5.99 -13.80 -2.12
C VAL A 155 7.04 -12.86 -1.56
N ASN A 156 7.74 -12.14 -2.43
CA ASN A 156 8.61 -11.03 -2.07
C ASN A 156 7.75 -9.79 -1.77
N PRO A 157 7.74 -9.25 -0.53
CA PRO A 157 6.90 -8.11 -0.17
C PRO A 157 7.25 -6.81 -0.93
N ASN A 158 8.40 -6.74 -1.58
CA ASN A 158 8.80 -5.60 -2.42
C ASN A 158 8.46 -5.79 -3.91
N LYS A 159 7.81 -6.90 -4.28
CA LYS A 159 7.33 -7.19 -5.64
C LYS A 159 5.83 -7.45 -5.66
N VAL A 160 5.07 -6.56 -5.04
CA VAL A 160 3.61 -6.61 -5.00
C VAL A 160 3.04 -5.54 -5.92
N TYR A 161 2.27 -5.97 -6.91
CA TYR A 161 1.68 -5.13 -7.94
C TYR A 161 0.16 -5.14 -7.84
N ILE A 162 -0.47 -3.99 -8.13
CA ILE A 162 -1.91 -3.89 -8.23
C ILE A 162 -2.30 -3.48 -9.64
N LEU A 163 -3.27 -4.19 -10.21
CA LEU A 163 -3.83 -3.87 -11.51
C LEU A 163 -5.34 -4.13 -11.51
N GLY A 164 -6.05 -3.52 -12.45
CA GLY A 164 -7.49 -3.73 -12.50
C GLY A 164 -8.13 -3.11 -13.72
N TYR A 165 -9.22 -3.74 -14.19
CA TYR A 165 -9.96 -3.37 -15.37
C TYR A 165 -11.35 -2.83 -15.02
N SER A 166 -11.80 -1.76 -15.68
CA SER A 166 -13.12 -1.16 -15.47
C SER A 166 -13.33 -0.75 -14.01
N ALA A 167 -14.32 -1.28 -13.29
CA ALA A 167 -14.47 -1.04 -11.85
C ALA A 167 -13.22 -1.46 -11.03
N GLY A 168 -12.46 -2.47 -11.50
CA GLY A 168 -11.13 -2.77 -10.95
C GLY A 168 -10.13 -1.65 -11.21
N GLY A 169 -10.19 -1.00 -12.36
CA GLY A 169 -9.40 0.19 -12.68
C GLY A 169 -9.76 1.39 -11.79
N ASP A 170 -11.05 1.58 -11.49
CA ASP A 170 -11.50 2.57 -10.49
C ASP A 170 -10.86 2.28 -9.12
N GLY A 171 -10.79 0.99 -8.76
CA GLY A 171 -10.08 0.53 -7.55
C GLY A 171 -8.61 0.90 -7.55
N VAL A 172 -7.89 0.67 -8.66
CA VAL A 172 -6.46 1.01 -8.78
C VAL A 172 -6.22 2.52 -8.67
N TRP A 173 -7.10 3.35 -9.25
CA TRP A 173 -7.02 4.80 -9.08
C TRP A 173 -7.07 5.26 -7.61
N ARG A 174 -7.79 4.52 -6.75
CA ARG A 174 -7.93 4.84 -5.33
C ARG A 174 -6.87 4.17 -4.47
N LEU A 175 -6.67 2.87 -4.65
CA LEU A 175 -5.73 2.07 -3.84
C LEU A 175 -4.26 2.38 -4.17
N GLY A 176 -3.96 2.73 -5.43
CA GLY A 176 -2.62 3.13 -5.83
C GLY A 176 -2.07 4.27 -4.97
N PRO A 177 -2.66 5.48 -5.01
CA PRO A 177 -2.18 6.62 -4.20
C PRO A 177 -2.35 6.40 -2.70
N ARG A 178 -3.47 5.81 -2.25
CA ARG A 178 -3.79 5.65 -0.83
C ARG A 178 -2.83 4.69 -0.11
N MET A 179 -2.41 3.64 -0.80
CA MET A 179 -1.50 2.61 -0.30
C MET A 179 -0.19 2.57 -1.11
N ALA A 180 0.30 3.72 -1.58
CA ALA A 180 1.48 3.77 -2.46
C ALA A 180 2.75 3.19 -1.82
N ASP A 181 2.82 3.16 -0.51
CA ASP A 181 3.90 2.53 0.25
C ASP A 181 3.81 1.00 0.32
N THR A 182 2.75 0.41 -0.22
CA THR A 182 2.53 -1.05 -0.28
C THR A 182 2.94 -1.64 -1.63
N TRP A 183 2.73 -0.90 -2.72
CA TRP A 183 2.87 -1.41 -4.09
C TRP A 183 4.26 -1.14 -4.67
N ALA A 184 4.76 -2.07 -5.48
CA ALA A 184 5.98 -1.88 -6.29
C ALA A 184 5.68 -1.11 -7.60
N ALA A 185 4.52 -1.36 -8.20
CA ALA A 185 3.96 -0.60 -9.31
C ALA A 185 2.44 -0.85 -9.38
N ALA A 186 1.72 0.01 -10.10
CA ALA A 186 0.29 -0.10 -10.32
C ALA A 186 -0.06 0.13 -11.79
N SER A 187 -1.09 -0.58 -12.31
CA SER A 187 -1.61 -0.36 -13.64
C SER A 187 -3.13 -0.30 -13.64
N MET A 188 -3.65 0.84 -14.05
CA MET A 188 -5.08 1.12 -14.20
C MET A 188 -5.51 0.89 -15.65
N MET A 189 -6.57 0.12 -15.86
CA MET A 189 -7.10 -0.21 -17.18
C MET A 189 -8.58 0.14 -17.27
N ALA A 190 -8.93 1.03 -18.18
CA ALA A 190 -10.30 1.48 -18.48
C ALA A 190 -11.13 1.91 -17.25
N GLY A 191 -10.46 2.46 -16.22
CA GLY A 191 -11.09 2.95 -14.99
C GLY A 191 -11.33 4.45 -15.01
N HIS A 192 -12.20 4.92 -14.10
CA HIS A 192 -12.49 6.34 -13.89
C HIS A 192 -11.73 6.88 -12.67
N PRO A 193 -10.93 7.96 -12.79
CA PRO A 193 -10.09 8.46 -11.70
C PRO A 193 -10.89 9.13 -10.55
N GLY A 194 -12.10 9.59 -10.81
CA GLY A 194 -12.83 10.44 -9.87
C GLY A 194 -12.04 11.70 -9.50
N ASP A 195 -12.05 12.03 -8.22
CA ASP A 195 -11.39 13.20 -7.63
C ASP A 195 -10.09 12.89 -6.88
N VAL A 196 -9.49 11.70 -7.11
CA VAL A 196 -8.27 11.25 -6.44
C VAL A 196 -7.11 12.21 -6.68
N SER A 197 -6.30 12.46 -5.67
CA SER A 197 -5.04 13.20 -5.81
C SER A 197 -3.91 12.28 -6.24
N LEU A 198 -3.08 12.72 -7.18
CA LEU A 198 -1.95 11.95 -7.70
C LEU A 198 -0.64 12.20 -6.94
N VAL A 199 -0.61 13.12 -5.97
CA VAL A 199 0.63 13.50 -5.28
C VAL A 199 1.29 12.36 -4.50
N ASN A 200 0.50 11.40 -4.01
CA ASN A 200 1.02 10.22 -3.32
C ASN A 200 1.73 9.22 -4.26
N LEU A 201 1.55 9.35 -5.57
CA LEU A 201 2.21 8.50 -6.57
C LEU A 201 3.69 8.85 -6.77
N ARG A 202 4.23 9.81 -6.02
CA ARG A 202 5.64 10.22 -6.19
C ARG A 202 6.62 9.05 -6.22
N ASN A 203 6.41 8.05 -5.38
CA ASN A 203 7.32 6.90 -5.24
C ASN A 203 6.70 5.60 -5.77
N LEU A 204 5.56 5.67 -6.46
CA LEU A 204 4.88 4.51 -7.04
C LEU A 204 4.81 4.67 -8.56
N PRO A 205 5.53 3.86 -9.34
CA PRO A 205 5.35 3.78 -10.79
C PRO A 205 3.89 3.44 -11.13
N PHE A 206 3.28 4.24 -12.02
CA PHE A 206 1.85 4.15 -12.31
C PHE A 206 1.59 4.16 -13.82
N MET A 207 0.87 3.15 -14.31
CA MET A 207 0.53 3.02 -15.72
C MET A 207 -0.97 3.20 -15.96
N ILE A 208 -1.32 3.90 -17.03
CA ILE A 208 -2.70 4.25 -17.38
C ILE A 208 -3.02 3.69 -18.77
N TRP A 209 -4.08 2.90 -18.88
CA TRP A 209 -4.62 2.40 -20.14
C TRP A 209 -6.06 2.80 -20.31
N CYS A 210 -6.43 3.39 -21.45
CA CYS A 210 -7.80 3.71 -21.78
C CYS A 210 -8.01 3.68 -23.30
N GLY A 211 -9.17 3.23 -23.75
CA GLY A 211 -9.52 3.32 -25.15
C GLY A 211 -9.90 4.75 -25.55
N GLU A 212 -9.49 5.20 -26.73
CA GLU A 212 -9.84 6.52 -27.27
C GLU A 212 -11.36 6.74 -27.32
N LEU A 213 -12.11 5.68 -27.62
CA LEU A 213 -13.56 5.68 -27.75
C LEU A 213 -14.31 5.30 -26.47
N ASP A 214 -13.62 5.12 -25.33
CA ASP A 214 -14.27 4.84 -24.04
C ASP A 214 -14.85 6.14 -23.44
N ALA A 215 -15.93 6.60 -24.06
CA ALA A 215 -16.60 7.86 -23.72
C ALA A 215 -17.55 7.75 -22.52
N ALA A 216 -17.88 6.54 -22.04
CA ALA A 216 -18.72 6.37 -20.86
C ALA A 216 -18.06 7.01 -19.63
N TYR A 217 -18.81 7.87 -18.92
CA TYR A 217 -18.30 8.68 -17.80
C TYR A 217 -17.10 9.57 -18.18
N GLU A 218 -16.93 9.87 -19.47
CA GLU A 218 -15.77 10.63 -20.00
C GLU A 218 -14.41 9.98 -19.68
N ARG A 219 -14.33 8.65 -19.53
CA ARG A 219 -13.09 7.97 -19.11
C ARG A 219 -11.89 8.35 -19.96
N ASN A 220 -12.03 8.36 -21.29
CA ASN A 220 -10.97 8.73 -22.21
C ASN A 220 -10.41 10.13 -21.93
N LYS A 221 -11.28 11.13 -21.73
CA LYS A 221 -10.86 12.49 -21.40
C LYS A 221 -10.22 12.56 -20.01
N ARG A 222 -10.87 11.93 -19.01
CA ARG A 222 -10.36 11.94 -17.64
C ARG A 222 -9.01 11.24 -17.54
N CYS A 223 -8.80 10.13 -18.22
CA CYS A 223 -7.50 9.47 -18.27
C CYS A 223 -6.44 10.36 -18.91
N GLN A 224 -6.76 11.05 -20.04
CA GLN A 224 -5.83 11.99 -20.67
C GLN A 224 -5.46 13.15 -19.71
N GLU A 225 -6.43 13.74 -19.03
CA GLU A 225 -6.19 14.80 -18.03
C GLU A 225 -5.22 14.34 -16.92
N ARG A 226 -5.34 13.06 -16.47
CA ARG A 226 -4.46 12.49 -15.46
C ARG A 226 -3.06 12.14 -15.99
N ILE A 227 -2.95 11.72 -17.24
CA ILE A 227 -1.66 11.56 -17.92
C ILE A 227 -0.94 12.91 -17.98
N ASP A 228 -1.65 13.98 -18.39
CA ASP A 228 -1.10 15.33 -18.45
C ASP A 228 -0.70 15.86 -17.06
N GLU A 229 -1.48 15.54 -16.02
CA GLU A 229 -1.19 15.90 -14.64
C GLU A 229 0.09 15.19 -14.15
N LEU A 230 0.23 13.88 -14.38
CA LEU A 230 1.45 13.14 -14.05
C LEU A 230 2.67 13.68 -14.81
N GLY A 231 2.49 14.08 -16.07
CA GLY A 231 3.53 14.74 -16.85
C GLY A 231 4.02 16.04 -16.22
N ARG A 232 3.11 16.86 -15.69
CA ARG A 232 3.46 18.09 -14.97
C ARG A 232 4.15 17.79 -13.63
N LEU A 233 3.67 16.80 -12.87
CA LEU A 233 4.25 16.39 -11.60
C LEU A 233 5.68 15.85 -11.79
N HIS A 234 5.88 14.97 -12.77
CA HIS A 234 7.20 14.45 -13.13
C HIS A 234 8.13 15.56 -13.63
N GLY A 235 7.64 16.46 -14.47
CA GLY A 235 8.44 17.61 -14.93
C GLY A 235 8.90 18.54 -13.79
N ALA A 236 8.11 18.65 -12.73
CA ALA A 236 8.46 19.45 -11.53
C ALA A 236 9.36 18.68 -10.55
N ASP A 237 9.30 17.35 -10.53
CA ASP A 237 10.08 16.46 -9.65
C ASP A 237 10.52 15.21 -10.44
N PRO A 238 11.59 15.30 -11.26
CA PRO A 238 12.00 14.22 -12.17
C PRO A 238 12.49 12.94 -11.49
N GLU A 239 12.78 12.99 -10.17
CA GLU A 239 13.12 11.81 -9.38
C GLU A 239 11.89 11.02 -8.90
N GLY A 240 10.69 11.51 -9.16
CA GLY A 240 9.43 10.90 -8.79
C GLY A 240 8.43 10.83 -9.92
N TYR A 241 7.22 10.33 -9.61
CA TYR A 241 6.08 10.28 -10.55
C TYR A 241 6.41 9.56 -11.85
N ILE A 242 7.09 8.42 -11.76
CA ILE A 242 7.33 7.56 -12.93
C ILE A 242 5.98 7.05 -13.43
N PHE A 243 5.68 7.29 -14.70
CA PHE A 243 4.41 6.88 -15.27
C PHE A 243 4.52 6.57 -16.76
N GLU A 244 3.55 5.80 -17.26
CA GLU A 244 3.24 5.69 -18.67
C GLU A 244 1.73 5.84 -18.88
N GLY A 245 1.33 6.49 -19.96
CA GLY A 245 -0.06 6.71 -20.31
C GLY A 245 -0.36 6.31 -21.76
N HIS A 246 -1.37 5.45 -21.94
CA HIS A 246 -1.74 4.89 -23.23
C HIS A 246 -3.24 5.14 -23.51
N ILE A 247 -3.52 6.02 -24.46
CA ILE A 247 -4.86 6.17 -25.04
C ILE A 247 -4.86 5.41 -26.37
N ILE A 248 -5.54 4.26 -26.39
CA ILE A 248 -5.44 3.32 -27.51
C ILE A 248 -6.40 3.72 -28.62
N ASN A 249 -5.85 4.10 -29.76
CA ASN A 249 -6.59 4.60 -30.92
C ASN A 249 -7.59 3.55 -31.44
N GLY A 250 -8.83 4.01 -31.70
CA GLY A 250 -9.93 3.20 -32.23
C GLY A 250 -10.50 2.14 -31.25
N LYS A 251 -9.99 2.03 -29.99
CA LYS A 251 -10.54 1.11 -29.00
C LYS A 251 -11.59 1.80 -28.14
N GLY A 252 -12.61 1.03 -27.78
CA GLY A 252 -13.62 1.39 -26.79
C GLY A 252 -13.22 0.94 -25.38
N HIS A 253 -14.23 0.54 -24.60
CA HIS A 253 -14.02 0.08 -23.22
C HIS A 253 -13.17 -1.20 -23.13
N TRP A 254 -13.20 -2.08 -24.14
CA TRP A 254 -12.34 -3.25 -24.27
C TRP A 254 -11.18 -2.93 -25.23
N MET A 255 -9.95 -3.13 -24.76
CA MET A 255 -8.71 -2.78 -25.48
C MET A 255 -8.01 -3.99 -26.13
N ASP A 256 -8.71 -5.13 -26.27
CA ASP A 256 -8.21 -6.36 -26.91
C ASP A 256 -6.87 -6.87 -26.34
N LEU A 257 -6.67 -6.74 -25.01
CA LEU A 257 -5.47 -7.12 -24.27
C LEU A 257 -4.20 -6.32 -24.64
N GLU A 258 -4.29 -5.16 -25.29
CA GLU A 258 -3.11 -4.31 -25.48
C GLU A 258 -2.50 -3.87 -24.14
N ASP A 259 -3.34 -3.73 -23.12
CA ASP A 259 -2.97 -3.45 -21.72
C ASP A 259 -2.16 -4.58 -21.06
N ASN A 260 -2.06 -5.79 -21.67
CA ASN A 260 -1.19 -6.87 -21.17
C ASN A 260 0.30 -6.46 -21.09
N ALA A 261 0.73 -5.46 -21.86
CA ALA A 261 2.06 -4.88 -21.76
C ALA A 261 2.39 -4.32 -20.37
N SER A 262 1.36 -4.02 -19.57
CA SER A 262 1.52 -3.63 -18.15
C SER A 262 2.26 -4.65 -17.32
N ILE A 263 2.10 -5.93 -17.60
CA ILE A 263 2.69 -7.02 -16.82
C ILE A 263 4.23 -6.92 -16.85
N ASP A 264 4.80 -6.85 -18.04
CA ASP A 264 6.26 -6.76 -18.22
C ASP A 264 6.79 -5.39 -17.77
N TRP A 265 6.00 -4.32 -17.90
CA TRP A 265 6.38 -3.00 -17.41
C TRP A 265 6.43 -2.97 -15.88
N MET A 266 5.40 -3.44 -15.18
CA MET A 266 5.38 -3.49 -13.71
C MET A 266 6.51 -4.35 -13.15
N ALA A 267 6.86 -5.45 -13.82
CA ALA A 267 7.93 -6.36 -13.41
C ALA A 267 9.34 -5.70 -13.31
N GLN A 268 9.53 -4.53 -13.93
CA GLN A 268 10.78 -3.78 -13.88
C GLN A 268 11.01 -3.06 -12.55
N TYR A 269 9.98 -2.94 -11.71
CA TYR A 269 10.03 -2.15 -10.49
C TYR A 269 10.00 -3.02 -9.23
N GLU A 270 10.73 -2.57 -8.23
CA GLU A 270 10.63 -3.05 -6.86
C GLU A 270 10.27 -1.87 -5.94
N ARG A 271 9.45 -2.14 -4.94
CA ARG A 271 9.10 -1.13 -3.94
C ARG A 271 10.35 -0.69 -3.18
N ASN A 272 10.56 0.61 -3.08
CA ASN A 272 11.51 1.21 -2.16
C ASN A 272 10.78 1.61 -0.87
N PRO A 273 10.91 0.87 0.24
CA PRO A 273 10.23 1.20 1.49
C PRO A 273 10.82 2.42 2.21
N TYR A 274 12.00 2.90 1.78
CA TYR A 274 12.74 3.99 2.40
C TYR A 274 13.07 5.12 1.43
N PRO A 275 12.06 5.71 0.74
CA PRO A 275 12.32 6.78 -0.22
C PRO A 275 12.92 8.02 0.47
N LYS A 276 13.84 8.70 -0.21
CA LYS A 276 14.48 9.91 0.31
C LYS A 276 13.56 11.13 0.35
N LYS A 277 12.49 11.12 -0.42
CA LYS A 277 11.46 12.17 -0.39
C LYS A 277 10.09 11.51 -0.38
N ILE A 278 9.24 11.97 0.51
CA ILE A 278 7.85 11.54 0.65
C ILE A 278 6.96 12.77 0.44
N VAL A 279 5.95 12.61 -0.40
CA VAL A 279 4.79 13.48 -0.49
C VAL A 279 3.59 12.63 -0.07
N TRP A 280 2.94 13.00 1.01
CA TRP A 280 1.84 12.27 1.59
C TRP A 280 0.63 13.18 1.80
N ARG A 281 -0.46 12.91 1.15
CA ARG A 281 -1.74 13.57 1.31
C ARG A 281 -2.79 12.57 1.75
N GLN A 282 -3.59 12.92 2.75
CA GLN A 282 -4.70 12.09 3.19
C GLN A 282 -5.82 12.09 2.16
N GLU A 283 -6.28 10.90 1.80
CA GLU A 283 -7.42 10.67 0.94
C GLU A 283 -8.73 10.47 1.75
N GLU A 284 -9.80 9.98 1.13
CA GLU A 284 -11.09 9.75 1.80
C GLU A 284 -10.99 8.72 2.92
N VAL A 285 -10.25 7.64 2.70
CA VAL A 285 -9.81 6.72 3.74
C VAL A 285 -8.45 7.21 4.21
N THR A 286 -8.40 7.62 5.46
CA THR A 286 -7.18 8.19 6.04
C THR A 286 -6.27 7.09 6.59
N GLU A 287 -4.97 7.28 6.44
CA GLU A 287 -3.94 6.35 6.89
C GLU A 287 -3.10 6.99 7.99
N GLN A 288 -2.81 6.23 9.05
CA GLN A 288 -1.92 6.69 10.12
C GLN A 288 -0.45 6.67 9.69
N HIS A 289 -0.10 5.76 8.80
CA HIS A 289 1.28 5.50 8.37
C HIS A 289 1.43 5.67 6.87
N PHE A 290 2.58 6.17 6.43
CA PHE A 290 2.95 6.21 5.02
C PHE A 290 4.47 6.16 4.89
N TYR A 291 5.02 5.09 4.31
CA TYR A 291 6.45 4.78 4.34
C TYR A 291 7.00 4.77 5.78
N TRP A 292 7.96 5.61 6.08
CA TRP A 292 8.59 5.74 7.39
C TRP A 292 8.04 6.91 8.24
N LEU A 293 6.89 7.44 7.86
CA LEU A 293 6.17 8.51 8.58
C LEU A 293 4.93 7.97 9.27
N SER A 294 4.59 8.57 10.43
CA SER A 294 3.30 8.36 11.10
C SER A 294 2.73 9.66 11.62
N ALA A 295 1.43 9.87 11.37
CA ALA A 295 0.68 11.03 11.83
C ALA A 295 -0.13 10.70 13.10
N PRO A 296 -0.48 11.69 13.95
CA PRO A 296 -1.38 11.49 15.09
C PRO A 296 -2.76 11.02 14.62
N VAL A 297 -3.28 9.95 15.27
CA VAL A 297 -4.56 9.33 14.88
C VAL A 297 -5.73 10.31 15.04
N ASP A 298 -5.72 11.09 16.09
CA ASP A 298 -6.74 12.08 16.42
C ASP A 298 -6.76 13.31 15.50
N GLU A 299 -5.71 13.47 14.68
CA GLU A 299 -5.60 14.56 13.71
C GLU A 299 -5.83 14.12 12.26
N LEU A 300 -6.10 12.83 11.99
CA LEU A 300 -6.29 12.32 10.64
C LEU A 300 -7.52 12.95 9.97
N GLN A 301 -7.30 13.59 8.82
CA GLN A 301 -8.37 14.27 8.08
C GLN A 301 -8.00 14.33 6.59
N LYS A 302 -8.98 14.08 5.71
CA LYS A 302 -8.83 14.23 4.25
C LYS A 302 -8.22 15.59 3.90
N GLY A 303 -7.23 15.56 3.02
CA GLY A 303 -6.56 16.75 2.48
C GLY A 303 -5.36 17.24 3.28
N LYS A 304 -5.14 16.77 4.52
CA LYS A 304 -3.89 17.06 5.25
C LYS A 304 -2.70 16.48 4.52
N GLU A 305 -1.59 17.21 4.52
CA GLU A 305 -0.41 16.89 3.72
C GLU A 305 0.89 16.99 4.52
N VAL A 306 1.81 16.10 4.21
CA VAL A 306 3.18 16.07 4.72
C VAL A 306 4.16 15.96 3.57
N ILE A 307 5.20 16.77 3.53
CA ILE A 307 6.33 16.63 2.60
C ILE A 307 7.62 16.58 3.42
N VAL A 308 8.35 15.49 3.24
CA VAL A 308 9.61 15.25 3.98
C VAL A 308 10.69 14.79 3.02
N SER A 309 11.90 15.30 3.21
CA SER A 309 13.10 14.84 2.51
C SER A 309 14.19 14.42 3.48
N LEU A 310 15.02 13.45 3.04
CA LEU A 310 16.12 12.86 3.78
C LEU A 310 17.43 13.06 3.01
N LYS A 311 18.44 13.64 3.67
CA LYS A 311 19.79 13.79 3.13
C LYS A 311 20.85 13.49 4.20
N GLY A 312 21.59 12.40 4.03
CA GLY A 312 22.52 11.92 5.07
C GLY A 312 21.76 11.68 6.39
N ASN A 313 22.20 12.29 7.49
CA ASN A 313 21.55 12.18 8.81
C ASN A 313 20.56 13.34 9.09
N MET A 314 20.12 14.04 8.07
CA MET A 314 19.22 15.17 8.21
C MET A 314 17.88 14.88 7.53
N VAL A 315 16.80 14.99 8.31
CA VAL A 315 15.42 14.97 7.84
C VAL A 315 14.92 16.40 7.78
N ASN A 316 14.44 16.83 6.62
CA ASN A 316 13.82 18.14 6.42
C ASN A 316 12.32 17.95 6.21
N ILE A 317 11.51 18.47 7.12
CA ILE A 317 10.07 18.56 7.00
C ILE A 317 9.75 19.85 6.24
N GLU A 318 9.44 19.72 4.96
CA GLU A 318 9.17 20.85 4.06
C GLU A 318 7.75 21.39 4.29
N LYS A 319 6.79 20.49 4.53
CA LYS A 319 5.39 20.79 4.85
C LYS A 319 4.86 19.78 5.86
N CYS A 320 4.04 20.22 6.81
CA CYS A 320 3.29 19.36 7.69
C CYS A 320 2.04 20.06 8.21
N ASP A 321 0.88 19.44 7.99
CA ASP A 321 -0.43 19.95 8.46
C ASP A 321 -0.86 19.32 9.80
N TYR A 322 0.07 18.67 10.50
CA TYR A 322 -0.11 18.07 11.82
C TYR A 322 0.69 18.81 12.88
N THR A 323 0.28 18.68 14.15
CA THR A 323 0.98 19.26 15.29
C THR A 323 2.21 18.47 15.73
N SER A 324 2.29 17.21 15.30
CA SER A 324 3.45 16.35 15.51
C SER A 324 3.60 15.33 14.37
N LEU A 325 4.81 14.80 14.23
CA LEU A 325 5.12 13.76 13.25
C LEU A 325 6.06 12.74 13.89
N THR A 326 5.81 11.45 13.68
CA THR A 326 6.72 10.38 14.07
C THR A 326 7.51 9.90 12.85
N LEU A 327 8.84 9.86 13.02
CA LEU A 327 9.80 9.40 12.02
C LEU A 327 10.34 8.04 12.47
N SER A 328 10.16 7.00 11.67
CA SER A 328 10.69 5.66 11.90
C SER A 328 11.95 5.46 11.06
N LEU A 329 13.08 5.16 11.69
CA LEU A 329 14.40 5.20 11.08
C LEU A 329 15.15 3.87 11.27
N ASN A 330 16.01 3.54 10.29
CA ASN A 330 16.88 2.37 10.36
C ASN A 330 18.25 2.64 9.71
N ASP A 331 19.18 1.69 9.88
CA ASP A 331 20.56 1.78 9.38
C ASP A 331 20.68 1.72 7.83
N LYS A 332 19.62 1.33 7.13
CA LYS A 332 19.58 1.39 5.65
C LYS A 332 19.32 2.80 5.13
N MET A 333 18.73 3.66 5.97
CA MET A 333 18.35 5.02 5.62
C MET A 333 19.47 6.03 5.94
N MET A 334 20.13 5.84 7.08
CA MET A 334 21.12 6.78 7.60
C MET A 334 22.07 6.12 8.61
N ASN A 335 23.13 6.80 9.01
CA ASN A 335 24.03 6.33 10.06
C ASN A 335 23.46 6.67 11.45
N LEU A 336 22.83 5.68 12.11
CA LEU A 336 22.22 5.86 13.44
C LEU A 336 23.25 5.95 14.60
N ASP A 337 24.54 5.73 14.36
CA ASP A 337 25.60 5.96 15.37
C ASP A 337 26.03 7.42 15.46
N SER A 338 25.60 8.23 14.48
CA SER A 338 25.81 9.67 14.43
C SER A 338 24.52 10.43 14.81
N PRO A 339 24.62 11.67 15.32
CA PRO A 339 23.44 12.47 15.62
C PRO A 339 22.51 12.62 14.42
N VAL A 340 21.22 12.47 14.67
CA VAL A 340 20.15 12.74 13.70
C VAL A 340 19.66 14.19 13.91
N THR A 341 19.47 14.92 12.83
CA THR A 341 18.91 16.27 12.86
C THR A 341 17.57 16.29 12.12
N VAL A 342 16.53 16.86 12.73
CA VAL A 342 15.24 17.14 12.07
C VAL A 342 15.02 18.64 12.01
N ILE A 343 14.72 19.12 10.80
CA ILE A 343 14.49 20.54 10.52
C ILE A 343 13.03 20.74 10.10
N TYR A 344 12.38 21.77 10.65
CA TYR A 344 11.07 22.22 10.21
C TYR A 344 11.05 23.76 10.16
N LYS A 345 10.63 24.34 9.04
CA LYS A 345 10.61 25.80 8.82
C LYS A 345 11.94 26.49 9.16
N GLY A 346 13.05 25.84 8.83
CA GLY A 346 14.40 26.34 9.08
C GLY A 346 14.92 26.14 10.50
N ASN A 347 14.10 25.68 11.44
CA ASN A 347 14.47 25.43 12.83
C ASN A 347 14.81 23.96 13.07
N LYS A 348 15.80 23.71 13.93
CA LYS A 348 16.09 22.35 14.40
C LYS A 348 15.05 21.96 15.47
N VAL A 349 14.11 21.09 15.12
CA VAL A 349 13.09 20.55 16.05
C VAL A 349 13.58 19.30 16.78
N PHE A 350 14.63 18.66 16.27
CA PHE A 350 15.36 17.61 16.94
C PHE A 350 16.84 17.63 16.52
N ASN A 351 17.74 17.38 17.45
CA ASN A 351 19.16 17.15 17.16
C ASN A 351 19.79 16.34 18.29
N GLY A 352 20.13 15.08 18.03
CA GLY A 352 20.66 14.21 19.08
C GLY A 352 20.99 12.80 18.59
N LYS A 353 21.63 12.04 19.49
CA LYS A 353 21.81 10.60 19.33
C LYS A 353 20.49 9.89 19.55
N VAL A 354 20.32 8.77 18.86
CA VAL A 354 19.17 7.87 18.95
C VAL A 354 19.61 6.48 19.40
N GLU A 355 18.71 5.74 20.02
CA GLU A 355 18.96 4.38 20.46
C GLU A 355 18.13 3.40 19.61
N ARG A 356 18.76 2.34 19.13
CA ARG A 356 18.06 1.23 18.50
C ARG A 356 17.41 0.38 19.60
N ARG A 357 16.12 0.13 19.50
CA ARG A 357 15.34 -0.50 20.55
C ARG A 357 14.56 -1.70 20.03
N SER A 358 14.63 -2.80 20.76
CA SER A 358 13.94 -4.05 20.46
C SER A 358 12.41 -3.93 20.48
N ASP A 359 11.88 -3.18 21.45
CA ASP A 359 10.43 -2.92 21.59
C ASP A 359 9.89 -2.07 20.42
N ILE A 360 10.65 -1.07 19.94
CA ILE A 360 10.29 -0.28 18.75
C ILE A 360 10.28 -1.17 17.50
N MET A 361 11.27 -2.06 17.33
CA MET A 361 11.27 -3.01 16.21
C MET A 361 10.02 -3.88 16.21
N ARG A 362 9.66 -4.42 17.37
CA ARG A 362 8.45 -5.23 17.54
C ARG A 362 7.19 -4.39 17.23
N ALA A 363 7.05 -3.24 17.86
CA ALA A 363 5.89 -2.37 17.67
C ALA A 363 5.69 -1.97 16.20
N THR A 364 6.76 -1.57 15.51
CA THR A 364 6.69 -1.14 14.11
C THR A 364 6.39 -2.31 13.16
N LEU A 365 6.95 -3.50 13.38
CA LEU A 365 6.61 -4.68 12.59
C LEU A 365 5.13 -5.04 12.73
N TYR A 366 4.60 -5.14 13.96
CA TYR A 366 3.22 -5.57 14.17
C TYR A 366 2.18 -4.50 13.83
N SER A 367 2.50 -3.21 13.97
CA SER A 367 1.58 -2.14 13.54
C SER A 367 1.41 -2.06 12.03
N ARG A 368 2.48 -2.39 11.28
CA ARG A 368 2.48 -2.36 9.82
C ARG A 368 2.19 -3.72 9.20
N ASN A 369 2.48 -4.80 9.93
CA ASN A 369 2.46 -6.17 9.43
C ASN A 369 3.24 -6.35 8.11
N ASP A 370 4.33 -5.62 7.99
CA ASP A 370 5.22 -5.63 6.83
C ASP A 370 6.68 -5.63 7.32
N PRO A 371 7.45 -6.69 7.02
CA PRO A 371 8.85 -6.80 7.46
C PRO A 371 9.77 -5.67 7.02
N ALA A 372 9.45 -4.99 5.91
CA ALA A 372 10.23 -3.84 5.46
C ALA A 372 10.09 -2.64 6.38
N TYR A 373 9.01 -2.57 7.15
CA TYR A 373 8.72 -1.47 8.09
C TYR A 373 9.04 -1.82 9.55
N MET A 374 9.92 -2.78 9.78
CA MET A 374 10.51 -3.06 11.09
C MET A 374 11.65 -2.09 11.37
N PHE A 375 11.39 -1.06 12.17
CA PHE A 375 12.33 0.02 12.46
C PHE A 375 12.86 -0.06 13.90
N PRO A 376 14.19 0.06 14.12
CA PRO A 376 14.75 0.08 15.48
C PRO A 376 14.62 1.44 16.18
N VAL A 377 14.31 2.51 15.47
CA VAL A 377 14.26 3.88 16.02
C VAL A 377 12.97 4.58 15.61
N GLN A 378 12.36 5.28 16.56
CA GLN A 378 11.32 6.27 16.30
C GLN A 378 11.66 7.59 16.99
N ILE A 379 11.45 8.70 16.29
CA ILE A 379 11.57 10.06 16.79
C ILE A 379 10.22 10.75 16.60
N GLN A 380 9.59 11.17 17.68
CA GLN A 380 8.42 12.04 17.60
C GLN A 380 8.86 13.50 17.74
N VAL A 381 8.52 14.32 16.76
CA VAL A 381 8.77 15.78 16.79
C VAL A 381 7.46 16.54 16.91
N LYS A 382 7.46 17.57 17.75
CA LYS A 382 6.39 18.59 17.79
C LYS A 382 6.71 19.68 16.79
N LEU A 383 5.70 20.19 16.08
CA LEU A 383 5.84 21.07 14.91
C LEU A 383 5.13 22.42 15.12
#